data_e55721ca697ca14cc0708f9444b57257
#
_entry.id   e55721ca697ca14cc0708f9444b57257
#
_cell.length_a   1.000
_cell.length_b   1.000
_cell.length_c   1.000
_cell.angle_alpha   90.00
_cell.angle_beta   90.00
_cell.angle_gamma   90.00
#
_symmetry.space_group_name_H-M   'P 1'
#
loop_
_entity.id
_entity.type
_entity.pdbx_description
1 polymer ?
#
loop_
_entity_poly.entity_id
_entity_poly.type
_entity_poly.pdbx_seq_one_letter_code
_entity_poly.pdbx_strand_id
1 'polypeptide(L)'
;MESDLTYYCDELRHLVCLPFSVANLHRMAADLGLKPCWFHNGGGGKYPHYDIPKRRIVEIQAKCKVVSGRDILRIIKGTYGVSSPDALT
;
A
#
# COMPACT_ATOMS: atom_id res chain seq x y z
N MET A 1 -17.64 1.01 11.96
CA MET A 1 -16.93 -0.24 12.19
C MET A 1 -15.50 -0.11 11.73
N GLU A 2 -14.56 -0.50 12.55
CA GLU A 2 -13.16 -0.38 12.19
C GLU A 2 -12.78 -1.36 11.09
N SER A 3 -11.96 -0.88 10.17
CA SER A 3 -11.40 -1.75 9.15
C SER A 3 -10.29 -2.60 9.76
N ASP A 4 -10.22 -3.87 9.35
CA ASP A 4 -9.11 -4.75 9.72
C ASP A 4 -7.86 -4.46 8.88
N LEU A 5 -7.94 -3.49 7.97
CA LEU A 5 -6.83 -3.10 7.11
C LEU A 5 -6.19 -1.82 7.60
N THR A 6 -4.87 -1.74 7.46
CA THR A 6 -4.12 -0.52 7.67
C THR A 6 -3.55 -0.11 6.31
N TYR A 7 -3.71 1.17 5.96
CA TYR A 7 -3.32 1.68 4.66
C TYR A 7 -1.98 2.39 4.75
N TYR A 8 -1.14 2.18 3.74
CA TYR A 8 0.20 2.75 3.67
C TYR A 8 0.43 3.36 2.31
N CYS A 9 1.03 4.53 2.26
CA CYS A 9 1.42 5.16 1.00
C CYS A 9 2.82 5.75 1.14
N ASP A 10 3.47 5.99 0.01
CA ASP A 10 4.75 6.70 0.02
C ASP A 10 4.53 8.17 -0.35
N GLU A 11 5.62 8.92 -0.46
CA GLU A 11 5.54 10.34 -0.81
C GLU A 11 5.24 10.56 -2.29
N LEU A 12 5.27 9.50 -3.09
CA LEU A 12 4.90 9.57 -4.49
C LEU A 12 3.41 9.28 -4.64
N ARG A 13 3.05 8.12 -5.13
CA ARG A 13 1.65 7.82 -5.38
C ARG A 13 1.31 6.36 -5.14
N HIS A 14 2.24 5.59 -4.57
CA HIS A 14 2.03 4.16 -4.34
C HIS A 14 1.24 3.94 -3.07
N LEU A 15 0.28 3.02 -3.13
CA LEU A 15 -0.65 2.76 -2.03
C LEU A 15 -0.83 1.26 -1.87
N VAL A 16 -0.66 0.78 -0.65
CA VAL A 16 -0.84 -0.64 -0.31
C VAL A 16 -1.48 -0.73 1.07
N CYS A 17 -1.74 -1.95 1.52
CA CYS A 17 -2.35 -2.18 2.82
C CYS A 17 -1.75 -3.40 3.50
N LEU A 18 -2.01 -3.51 4.79
CA LEU A 18 -1.75 -4.71 5.58
C LEU A 18 -3.05 -5.16 6.24
N PRO A 19 -3.35 -6.45 6.31
CA PRO A 19 -2.63 -7.56 5.66
C PRO A 19 -2.60 -7.40 4.15
N PHE A 20 -1.48 -7.74 3.53
CA PHE A 20 -1.31 -7.53 2.10
C PHE A 20 -1.88 -8.70 1.30
N SER A 21 -2.76 -8.41 0.37
CA SER A 21 -3.23 -9.34 -0.66
C SER A 21 -3.89 -8.52 -1.76
N VAL A 22 -4.00 -9.09 -2.95
CA VAL A 22 -4.69 -8.40 -4.04
C VAL A 22 -6.15 -8.14 -3.66
N ALA A 23 -6.82 -9.10 -3.04
CA ALA A 23 -8.19 -8.92 -2.58
C ALA A 23 -8.30 -7.74 -1.60
N ASN A 24 -7.37 -7.65 -0.66
CA ASN A 24 -7.38 -6.55 0.31
C ASN A 24 -7.02 -5.20 -0.32
N LEU A 25 -6.19 -5.19 -1.35
CA LEU A 25 -5.92 -3.97 -2.11
C LEU A 25 -7.22 -3.44 -2.74
N HIS A 26 -8.04 -4.33 -3.30
CA HIS A 26 -9.32 -3.91 -3.86
C HIS A 26 -10.31 -3.46 -2.80
N ARG A 27 -10.30 -4.09 -1.62
CA ARG A 27 -11.13 -3.63 -0.49
C ARG A 27 -10.72 -2.22 -0.06
N MET A 28 -9.41 -1.98 0.07
CA MET A 28 -8.87 -0.68 0.41
C MET A 28 -9.31 0.37 -0.62
N ALA A 29 -9.20 0.04 -1.90
CA ALA A 29 -9.59 0.97 -2.97
C ALA A 29 -11.07 1.32 -2.89
N ALA A 30 -11.92 0.34 -2.65
CA ALA A 30 -13.34 0.57 -2.50
C ALA A 30 -13.62 1.50 -1.31
N ASP A 31 -12.92 1.27 -0.19
CA ASP A 31 -13.10 2.10 1.01
C ASP A 31 -12.65 3.54 0.76
N LEU A 32 -11.58 3.73 0.01
CA LEU A 32 -11.03 5.07 -0.27
C LEU A 32 -11.67 5.73 -1.49
N GLY A 33 -12.56 5.04 -2.17
CA GLY A 33 -13.21 5.57 -3.37
C GLY A 33 -12.28 5.63 -4.57
N LEU A 34 -11.35 4.70 -4.67
CA LEU A 34 -10.44 4.63 -5.81
C LEU A 34 -11.01 3.71 -6.88
N LYS A 35 -10.77 4.06 -8.14
CA LYS A 35 -11.26 3.26 -9.26
C LYS A 35 -10.40 2.00 -9.43
N PRO A 36 -11.02 0.85 -9.76
CA PRO A 36 -10.26 -0.38 -10.00
C PRO A 36 -9.21 -0.22 -11.11
N CYS A 37 -9.42 0.66 -12.07
CA CYS A 37 -8.48 0.86 -13.16
C CYS A 37 -7.16 1.50 -12.69
N TRP A 38 -7.11 1.99 -11.47
CA TRP A 38 -5.86 2.53 -10.90
C TRP A 38 -4.99 1.46 -10.23
N PHE A 39 -5.44 0.19 -10.32
CA PHE A 39 -4.66 -0.95 -9.85
C PHE A 39 -3.54 -1.26 -10.84
N HIS A 40 -2.34 -1.47 -10.34
CA HIS A 40 -1.17 -1.83 -11.14
C HIS A 40 -0.54 -3.10 -10.60
N ASN A 41 -0.22 -4.01 -11.52
CA ASN A 41 0.47 -5.25 -11.16
C ASN A 41 1.99 -5.10 -11.11
N GLY A 42 2.52 -3.95 -11.42
CA GLY A 42 3.95 -3.64 -11.35
C GLY A 42 4.91 -4.79 -11.62
N GLY A 43 5.80 -4.65 -12.59
CA GLY A 43 6.84 -5.63 -12.83
C GLY A 43 6.32 -7.04 -13.15
N GLY A 44 5.27 -7.15 -13.96
CA GLY A 44 4.73 -8.45 -14.36
C GLY A 44 4.00 -9.18 -13.24
N GLY A 45 3.38 -8.45 -12.35
CA GLY A 45 2.61 -9.03 -11.24
C GLY A 45 3.41 -9.21 -9.97
N LYS A 46 4.65 -8.73 -9.93
CA LYS A 46 5.51 -8.87 -8.75
C LYS A 46 5.20 -7.85 -7.66
N TYR A 47 4.68 -6.69 -8.04
CA TYR A 47 4.52 -5.56 -7.11
C TYR A 47 3.12 -4.98 -7.24
N PRO A 48 2.06 -5.75 -6.93
CA PRO A 48 0.70 -5.23 -7.04
C PRO A 48 0.47 -4.10 -6.03
N HIS A 49 -0.11 -3.01 -6.52
CA HIS A 49 -0.38 -1.82 -5.71
C HIS A 49 -1.43 -0.97 -6.41
N TYR A 50 -1.90 0.08 -5.72
CA TYR A 50 -2.74 1.10 -6.33
C TYR A 50 -1.92 2.37 -6.50
N ASP A 51 -2.21 3.13 -7.56
CA ASP A 51 -1.68 4.48 -7.73
C ASP A 51 -2.72 5.48 -7.28
N ILE A 52 -2.27 6.53 -6.58
CA ILE A 52 -3.14 7.60 -6.11
C ILE A 52 -3.20 8.67 -7.20
N PRO A 53 -4.41 9.07 -7.66
CA PRO A 53 -4.49 10.18 -8.61
C PRO A 53 -3.91 11.45 -8.01
N LYS A 54 -3.21 12.23 -8.81
CA LYS A 54 -2.51 13.43 -8.31
C LYS A 54 -3.43 14.35 -7.50
N ARG A 55 -4.65 14.56 -7.97
CA ARG A 55 -5.59 15.46 -7.30
C ARG A 55 -6.08 14.94 -5.94
N ARG A 56 -5.85 13.67 -5.65
CA ARG A 56 -6.29 13.07 -4.40
C ARG A 56 -5.17 12.73 -3.44
N ILE A 57 -3.93 13.11 -3.77
CA ILE A 57 -2.78 12.72 -2.95
C ILE A 57 -2.92 13.22 -1.53
N VAL A 58 -3.25 14.51 -1.33
CA VAL A 58 -3.34 15.08 0.01
C VAL A 58 -4.44 14.39 0.82
N GLU A 59 -5.60 14.18 0.20
CA GLU A 59 -6.73 13.52 0.85
C GLU A 59 -6.37 12.10 1.28
N ILE A 60 -5.78 11.33 0.36
CA ILE A 60 -5.48 9.92 0.61
C ILE A 60 -4.35 9.79 1.63
N GLN A 61 -3.32 10.62 1.53
CA GLN A 61 -2.21 10.58 2.50
C GLN A 61 -2.69 10.86 3.92
N ALA A 62 -3.71 11.69 4.07
CA ALA A 62 -4.27 11.98 5.39
C ALA A 62 -4.97 10.76 6.01
N LYS A 63 -5.34 9.78 5.19
CA LYS A 63 -6.02 8.56 5.64
C LYS A 63 -5.08 7.36 5.75
N CYS A 64 -3.81 7.55 5.45
CA CYS A 64 -2.84 6.47 5.38
C CYS A 64 -1.63 6.80 6.25
N LYS A 65 -0.82 5.77 6.50
CA LYS A 65 0.49 5.99 7.07
C LYS A 65 1.47 6.22 5.94
N VAL A 66 2.17 7.35 5.96
CA VAL A 66 3.14 7.68 4.93
C VAL A 66 4.47 7.05 5.29
N VAL A 67 4.99 6.23 4.39
CA VAL A 67 6.25 5.50 4.58
C VAL A 67 7.12 5.69 3.35
N SER A 68 8.32 5.13 3.37
CA SER A 68 9.21 5.23 2.21
C SER A 68 8.78 4.26 1.10
N GLY A 69 9.24 4.52 -0.13
CA GLY A 69 9.00 3.58 -1.21
C GLY A 69 9.61 2.21 -0.93
N ARG A 70 10.71 2.16 -0.19
CA ARG A 70 11.31 0.89 0.22
C ARG A 70 10.37 0.13 1.14
N ASP A 71 9.70 0.82 2.04
CA ASP A 71 8.74 0.19 2.95
C ASP A 71 7.52 -0.33 2.17
N ILE A 72 7.08 0.38 1.13
CA ILE A 72 6.02 -0.12 0.26
C ILE A 72 6.42 -1.47 -0.33
N LEU A 73 7.66 -1.60 -0.82
CA LEU A 73 8.14 -2.87 -1.36
C LEU A 73 8.19 -3.96 -0.28
N ARG A 74 8.57 -3.61 0.94
CA ARG A 74 8.59 -4.57 2.05
C ARG A 74 7.19 -5.06 2.39
N ILE A 75 6.21 -4.18 2.35
CA ILE A 75 4.82 -4.57 2.58
C ILE A 75 4.39 -5.57 1.52
N ILE A 76 4.68 -5.29 0.24
CA ILE A 76 4.32 -6.18 -0.85
C ILE A 76 5.03 -7.53 -0.72
N LYS A 77 6.28 -7.54 -0.30
CA LYS A 77 7.07 -8.77 -0.16
C LYS A 77 6.80 -9.52 1.15
N GLY A 78 6.02 -8.93 2.05
CA GLY A 78 5.70 -9.58 3.32
C GLY A 78 6.78 -9.45 4.37
N THR A 79 7.70 -8.49 4.23
CA THR A 79 8.81 -8.32 5.17
C THR A 79 8.72 -7.04 6.00
N TYR A 80 7.67 -6.25 5.81
CA TYR A 80 7.52 -5.00 6.55
C TYR A 80 7.23 -5.29 8.03
N GLY A 81 7.97 -4.60 8.89
CA GLY A 81 7.80 -4.78 10.32
C GLY A 81 8.40 -6.06 10.88
N VAL A 82 9.00 -6.89 10.04
CA VAL A 82 9.66 -8.11 10.49
C VAL A 82 11.09 -7.77 10.87
N SER A 83 11.47 -8.10 12.11
CA SER A 83 12.86 -7.95 12.53
C SER A 83 13.69 -9.02 11.84
N SER A 84 14.57 -8.60 10.96
CA SER A 84 15.50 -9.49 10.32
C SER A 84 16.55 -9.93 11.33
N PRO A 85 16.98 -11.22 11.31
CA PRO A 85 18.12 -11.62 12.11
C PRO A 85 19.36 -10.77 11.83
N ASP A 86 19.51 -10.32 10.60
CA ASP A 86 20.63 -9.45 10.22
C ASP A 86 20.54 -8.09 10.89
N ALA A 87 19.35 -7.62 11.14
CA ALA A 87 19.16 -6.34 11.84
C ALA A 87 19.50 -6.44 13.31
N LEU A 88 19.56 -7.65 13.86
CA LEU A 88 19.85 -7.89 15.25
C LEU A 88 21.33 -8.20 15.53
N THR A 89 22.07 -8.40 14.49
CA THR A 89 23.49 -8.74 14.62
C THR A 89 24.40 -7.57 14.29
#